data_7079d9ea7f14ad17d365fade08835425
#
_entry.id   7079d9ea7f14ad17d365fade08835425
#
_cell.length_a   1.000
_cell.length_b   1.000
_cell.length_c   1.000
_cell.angle_alpha   90.00
_cell.angle_beta   90.00
_cell.angle_gamma   90.00
#
_symmetry.space_group_name_H-M   'P 1'
#
loop_
_entity.id
_entity.type
_entity.pdbx_description
1 polymer ?
#
loop_
_entity_poly.entity_id
_entity_poly.type
_entity_poly.pdbx_seq_one_letter_code
_entity_poly.pdbx_strand_id
1 'polypeptide(L)'
;MVQLPEPTDEKSEAYKAGYKNICEIGKERIRRAGKKIVEEQNAQQADLFSGEKKHLDVGFRVLKLDSSNMQDVYYSPEQFNENLLFEDNIKPDRTEEDLLFQAMIELGIELSAKIEKQELAGKTVWSVANGYLMACFDTDVNETTITEIARQKPYYFVMRDSSLATDNVADNFEQIWSEYSKDTVRRIL
;
A
#
# COMPACT_ATOMS: atom_id res chain seq x y z
N MET A 1 5.29 -14.77 -7.15
CA MET A 1 6.43 -15.69 -6.84
C MET A 1 6.87 -15.37 -5.42
N VAL A 2 6.97 -16.37 -4.55
CA VAL A 2 7.52 -16.23 -3.19
C VAL A 2 8.84 -16.98 -3.18
N GLN A 3 9.90 -16.34 -2.67
CA GLN A 3 11.26 -16.90 -2.69
C GLN A 3 12.04 -16.44 -1.45
N LEU A 4 12.73 -17.35 -0.80
CA LEU A 4 13.71 -17.02 0.23
C LEU A 4 14.96 -16.40 -0.43
N PRO A 5 15.62 -15.42 0.23
CA PRO A 5 16.81 -14.76 -0.30
C PRO A 5 18.08 -15.60 -0.10
N GLU A 6 18.08 -16.83 -0.62
CA GLU A 6 19.22 -17.74 -0.55
C GLU A 6 20.46 -17.10 -1.20
N PRO A 7 21.61 -17.08 -0.52
CA PRO A 7 22.83 -16.49 -1.05
C PRO A 7 23.35 -17.27 -2.26
N THR A 8 23.89 -16.56 -3.22
CA THR A 8 24.62 -17.16 -4.35
C THR A 8 26.05 -17.48 -3.93
N ASP A 9 26.64 -18.54 -4.50
CA ASP A 9 28.04 -18.90 -4.26
C ASP A 9 28.94 -17.73 -4.71
N GLU A 10 29.85 -17.29 -3.84
CA GLU A 10 30.78 -16.18 -4.09
C GLU A 10 31.68 -16.41 -5.34
N LYS A 11 31.93 -17.67 -5.70
CA LYS A 11 32.71 -18.05 -6.89
C LYS A 11 31.88 -18.09 -8.16
N SER A 12 30.54 -18.02 -8.04
CA SER A 12 29.64 -18.09 -9.20
C SER A 12 29.72 -16.83 -10.08
N GLU A 13 29.41 -17.00 -11.35
CA GLU A 13 29.29 -15.88 -12.29
C GLU A 13 28.17 -14.92 -11.89
N ALA A 14 27.09 -15.44 -11.28
CA ALA A 14 26.00 -14.62 -10.78
C ALA A 14 26.45 -13.66 -9.67
N TYR A 15 27.25 -14.15 -8.71
CA TYR A 15 27.79 -13.32 -7.63
C TYR A 15 28.74 -12.25 -8.17
N LYS A 16 29.65 -12.62 -9.09
CA LYS A 16 30.57 -11.69 -9.76
C LYS A 16 29.83 -10.61 -10.57
N ALA A 17 28.68 -10.95 -11.14
CA ALA A 17 27.81 -10.02 -11.83
C ALA A 17 26.95 -9.13 -10.89
N GLY A 18 27.12 -9.26 -9.56
CA GLY A 18 26.44 -8.43 -8.55
C GLY A 18 25.15 -9.03 -7.96
N TYR A 19 24.74 -10.22 -8.39
CA TYR A 19 23.55 -10.89 -7.87
C TYR A 19 23.91 -11.74 -6.65
N LYS A 20 23.77 -11.14 -5.47
CA LYS A 20 24.20 -11.76 -4.20
C LYS A 20 23.25 -12.84 -3.67
N ASN A 21 22.03 -12.90 -4.17
CA ASN A 21 21.02 -13.90 -3.80
C ASN A 21 20.12 -14.25 -4.99
N ILE A 22 19.39 -15.35 -4.84
CA ILE A 22 18.50 -15.86 -5.90
C ILE A 22 17.35 -14.89 -6.24
N CYS A 23 16.91 -14.06 -5.29
CA CYS A 23 15.87 -13.06 -5.53
C CYS A 23 16.36 -11.98 -6.50
N GLU A 24 17.62 -11.57 -6.41
CA GLU A 24 18.21 -10.60 -7.36
C GLU A 24 18.26 -11.18 -8.76
N ILE A 25 18.63 -12.45 -8.92
CA ILE A 25 18.60 -13.17 -10.20
C ILE A 25 17.17 -13.20 -10.74
N GLY A 26 16.19 -13.52 -9.88
CA GLY A 26 14.76 -13.56 -10.26
C GLY A 26 14.25 -12.22 -10.77
N LYS A 27 14.55 -11.13 -10.06
CA LYS A 27 14.20 -9.76 -10.48
C LYS A 27 14.81 -9.40 -11.84
N GLU A 28 16.06 -9.72 -12.04
CA GLU A 28 16.74 -9.44 -13.30
C GLU A 28 16.17 -10.25 -14.46
N ARG A 29 15.83 -11.52 -14.25
CA ARG A 29 15.15 -12.34 -15.26
C ARG A 29 13.82 -11.71 -15.70
N ILE A 30 13.00 -11.22 -14.76
CA ILE A 30 11.73 -10.56 -15.06
C ILE A 30 11.97 -9.30 -15.88
N ARG A 31 12.94 -8.45 -15.50
CA ARG A 31 13.28 -7.24 -16.24
C ARG A 31 13.73 -7.53 -17.69
N ARG A 32 14.60 -8.51 -17.87
CA ARG A 32 15.07 -8.90 -19.20
C ARG A 32 13.95 -9.49 -20.05
N ALA A 33 13.10 -10.32 -19.47
CA ALA A 33 11.95 -10.87 -20.19
C ALA A 33 10.97 -9.77 -20.61
N GLY A 34 10.65 -8.84 -19.71
CA GLY A 34 9.80 -7.70 -20.02
C GLY A 34 10.36 -6.84 -21.14
N LYS A 35 11.65 -6.50 -21.08
CA LYS A 35 12.33 -5.75 -22.14
C LYS A 35 12.24 -6.45 -23.50
N LYS A 36 12.53 -7.75 -23.53
CA LYS A 36 12.46 -8.55 -24.77
C LYS A 36 11.05 -8.57 -25.36
N ILE A 37 10.02 -8.76 -24.54
CA ILE A 37 8.62 -8.76 -24.97
C ILE A 37 8.23 -7.40 -25.58
N VAL A 38 8.63 -6.29 -24.94
CA VAL A 38 8.37 -4.93 -25.46
C VAL A 38 9.09 -4.70 -26.80
N GLU A 39 10.34 -5.15 -26.93
CA GLU A 39 11.10 -5.05 -28.19
C GLU A 39 10.44 -5.86 -29.32
N GLU A 40 9.99 -7.10 -29.04
CA GLU A 40 9.29 -7.94 -30.00
C GLU A 40 7.95 -7.34 -30.43
N GLN A 41 7.17 -6.79 -29.50
CA GLN A 41 5.91 -6.11 -29.82
C GLN A 41 6.13 -4.87 -30.68
N ASN A 42 7.11 -4.05 -30.33
CA ASN A 42 7.42 -2.85 -31.12
C ASN A 42 7.88 -3.21 -32.55
N ALA A 43 8.62 -4.30 -32.71
CA ALA A 43 9.05 -4.78 -34.03
C ALA A 43 7.85 -5.27 -34.88
N GLN A 44 6.91 -6.01 -34.27
CA GLN A 44 5.70 -6.49 -34.95
C GLN A 44 4.72 -5.36 -35.32
N GLN A 45 4.65 -4.30 -34.49
CA GLN A 45 3.77 -3.15 -34.74
C GLN A 45 4.32 -2.20 -35.81
N ALA A 46 5.62 -2.23 -36.11
CA ALA A 46 6.20 -1.44 -37.18
C ALA A 46 5.71 -1.87 -38.58
N ASP A 47 5.23 -3.12 -38.72
CA ASP A 47 4.75 -3.68 -39.98
C ASP A 47 3.24 -3.52 -40.24
N LEU A 48 2.47 -3.04 -39.23
CA LEU A 48 1.01 -2.88 -39.35
C LEU A 48 0.64 -1.39 -39.29
N PHE A 49 0.14 -0.92 -40.41
CA PHE A 49 -0.51 0.40 -40.56
C PHE A 49 -1.69 0.55 -39.61
N SER A 50 -1.51 0.80 -38.33
CA SER A 50 -2.65 1.22 -37.53
C SER A 50 -2.32 1.58 -36.08
N GLY A 51 -2.77 2.75 -35.70
CA GLY A 51 -3.38 2.97 -34.42
C GLY A 51 -2.41 3.03 -33.21
N GLU A 52 -2.93 3.51 -32.14
CA GLU A 52 -2.31 3.75 -30.85
C GLU A 52 -1.35 2.61 -30.42
N LYS A 53 -0.10 2.95 -30.17
CA LYS A 53 0.88 2.04 -29.57
C LYS A 53 0.35 1.59 -28.21
N LYS A 54 -0.11 0.36 -28.13
CA LYS A 54 -0.48 -0.24 -26.85
C LYS A 54 0.77 -0.37 -25.99
N HIS A 55 0.92 0.50 -25.01
CA HIS A 55 2.00 0.41 -24.02
C HIS A 55 1.75 -0.80 -23.13
N LEU A 56 2.62 -1.80 -23.19
CA LEU A 56 2.58 -2.94 -22.28
C LEU A 56 3.26 -2.54 -20.96
N ASP A 57 2.54 -2.62 -19.86
CA ASP A 57 3.11 -2.48 -18.53
C ASP A 57 3.88 -3.76 -18.18
N VAL A 58 5.19 -3.64 -18.05
CA VAL A 58 6.12 -4.71 -17.66
C VAL A 58 6.68 -4.49 -16.25
N GLY A 59 6.10 -3.55 -15.51
CA GLY A 59 6.44 -3.29 -14.12
C GLY A 59 6.09 -4.47 -13.20
N PHE A 60 6.75 -4.54 -12.05
CA PHE A 60 6.41 -5.48 -10.99
C PHE A 60 6.77 -4.92 -9.62
N ARG A 61 6.05 -5.34 -8.60
CA ARG A 61 6.32 -4.98 -7.21
C ARG A 61 7.20 -6.02 -6.55
N VAL A 62 8.07 -5.56 -5.66
CA VAL A 62 8.89 -6.41 -4.81
C VAL A 62 8.55 -6.09 -3.37
N LEU A 63 7.96 -7.06 -2.68
CA LEU A 63 7.60 -6.95 -1.28
C LEU A 63 8.52 -7.87 -0.46
N LYS A 64 8.86 -7.43 0.74
CA LYS A 64 9.61 -8.22 1.71
C LYS A 64 8.72 -8.50 2.90
N LEU A 65 8.71 -9.75 3.36
CA LEU A 65 8.07 -10.09 4.62
C LEU A 65 8.92 -9.53 5.76
N ASP A 66 8.29 -8.79 6.64
CA ASP A 66 8.88 -8.22 7.85
C ASP A 66 7.97 -8.50 9.05
N SER A 67 8.33 -7.99 10.22
CA SER A 67 7.50 -8.02 11.42
C SER A 67 6.24 -7.16 11.23
N SER A 68 5.24 -7.35 12.09
CA SER A 68 4.04 -6.51 12.14
C SER A 68 4.38 -5.02 12.16
N ASN A 69 3.54 -4.19 11.53
CA ASN A 69 3.66 -2.73 11.61
C ASN A 69 3.26 -2.18 12.98
N MET A 70 2.52 -2.98 13.75
CA MET A 70 2.09 -2.59 15.09
C MET A 70 3.17 -2.87 16.13
N GLN A 71 3.21 -2.05 17.17
CA GLN A 71 4.05 -2.27 18.34
C GLN A 71 3.59 -3.53 19.08
N ASP A 72 4.56 -4.29 19.61
CA ASP A 72 4.25 -5.43 20.46
C ASP A 72 3.83 -4.91 21.84
N VAL A 73 2.56 -5.07 22.16
CA VAL A 73 2.01 -4.62 23.44
C VAL A 73 2.04 -5.79 24.43
N TYR A 74 3.08 -5.86 25.25
CA TYR A 74 3.17 -6.76 26.39
C TYR A 74 3.26 -5.93 27.66
N TYR A 75 2.12 -5.60 28.25
CA TYR A 75 2.12 -4.96 29.58
C TYR A 75 1.82 -6.00 30.65
N SER A 76 2.73 -6.11 31.63
CA SER A 76 2.34 -6.68 32.90
C SER A 76 1.38 -5.69 33.60
N PRO A 77 0.48 -6.16 34.48
CA PRO A 77 -0.43 -5.26 35.21
C PRO A 77 0.29 -4.12 35.96
N GLU A 78 1.54 -4.33 36.33
CA GLU A 78 2.40 -3.35 37.04
C GLU A 78 2.99 -2.27 36.08
N GLN A 79 3.07 -2.56 34.78
CA GLN A 79 3.58 -1.65 33.75
C GLN A 79 2.48 -0.89 33.04
N PHE A 80 1.22 -1.25 33.30
CA PHE A 80 0.09 -0.55 32.68
C PHE A 80 -0.03 0.87 33.23
N ASN A 81 0.03 1.83 32.31
CA ASN A 81 -0.22 3.24 32.58
C ASN A 81 -1.28 3.73 31.59
N GLU A 82 -2.28 4.46 32.08
CA GLU A 82 -3.36 5.00 31.24
C GLU A 82 -2.83 5.83 30.04
N ASN A 83 -1.68 6.48 30.17
CA ASN A 83 -1.05 7.23 29.09
C ASN A 83 -0.62 6.35 27.90
N LEU A 84 -0.39 5.04 28.12
CA LEU A 84 -0.04 4.10 27.07
C LEU A 84 -1.22 3.82 26.11
N LEU A 85 -2.44 4.11 26.51
CA LEU A 85 -3.62 3.99 25.65
C LEU A 85 -3.68 5.08 24.57
N PHE A 86 -2.90 6.14 24.72
CA PHE A 86 -2.85 7.28 23.80
C PHE A 86 -1.55 7.32 22.98
N GLU A 87 -0.67 6.34 23.14
CA GLU A 87 0.52 6.22 22.32
C GLU A 87 0.17 5.64 20.95
N ASP A 88 0.85 6.14 19.92
CA ASP A 88 0.72 5.60 18.58
C ASP A 88 1.12 4.11 18.58
N ASN A 89 0.20 3.24 18.22
CA ASN A 89 0.40 1.79 18.20
C ASN A 89 1.24 1.31 16.99
N ILE A 90 1.65 2.22 16.11
CA ILE A 90 2.44 1.94 14.92
C ILE A 90 3.92 2.10 15.22
N LYS A 91 4.75 1.20 14.71
CA LYS A 91 6.21 1.30 14.82
C LYS A 91 6.71 2.54 14.09
N PRO A 92 7.67 3.29 14.67
CA PRO A 92 8.11 4.59 14.11
C PRO A 92 8.90 4.46 12.79
N ASP A 93 9.37 3.26 12.45
CA ASP A 93 10.10 2.95 11.23
C ASP A 93 9.19 2.51 10.07
N ARG A 94 7.87 2.53 10.26
CA ARG A 94 6.89 2.12 9.25
C ARG A 94 6.42 3.29 8.41
N THR A 95 6.22 3.02 7.12
CA THR A 95 5.71 3.98 6.15
C THR A 95 4.21 3.80 5.92
N GLU A 96 3.57 4.80 5.32
CA GLU A 96 2.17 4.69 4.91
C GLU A 96 1.93 3.52 3.92
N GLU A 97 2.92 3.24 3.06
CA GLU A 97 2.85 2.09 2.15
C GLU A 97 2.84 0.76 2.89
N ASP A 98 3.61 0.63 3.97
CA ASP A 98 3.63 -0.58 4.79
C ASP A 98 2.25 -0.83 5.42
N LEU A 99 1.60 0.23 5.93
CA LEU A 99 0.24 0.16 6.48
C LEU A 99 -0.79 -0.17 5.39
N LEU A 100 -0.65 0.44 4.21
CA LEU A 100 -1.53 0.17 3.08
C LEU A 100 -1.46 -1.29 2.66
N PHE A 101 -0.27 -1.85 2.51
CA PHE A 101 -0.09 -3.26 2.14
C PHE A 101 -0.59 -4.20 3.22
N GLN A 102 -0.42 -3.87 4.50
CA GLN A 102 -1.03 -4.64 5.60
C GLN A 102 -2.55 -4.63 5.47
N ALA A 103 -3.17 -3.47 5.32
CA ALA A 103 -4.62 -3.35 5.14
C ALA A 103 -5.12 -4.13 3.91
N MET A 104 -4.39 -4.07 2.79
CA MET A 104 -4.73 -4.84 1.59
C MET A 104 -4.73 -6.35 1.86
N ILE A 105 -3.74 -6.87 2.59
CA ILE A 105 -3.68 -8.30 2.95
C ILE A 105 -4.84 -8.68 3.86
N GLU A 106 -5.10 -7.90 4.91
CA GLU A 106 -6.17 -8.16 5.88
C GLU A 106 -7.57 -8.11 5.25
N LEU A 107 -7.76 -7.25 4.25
CA LEU A 107 -9.01 -7.10 3.51
C LEU A 107 -9.12 -8.03 2.29
N GLY A 108 -8.10 -8.86 2.03
CA GLY A 108 -8.09 -9.80 0.91
C GLY A 108 -7.99 -9.13 -0.46
N ILE A 109 -7.41 -7.93 -0.53
CA ILE A 109 -7.21 -7.19 -1.79
C ILE A 109 -5.91 -7.64 -2.43
N GLU A 110 -5.95 -7.88 -3.74
CA GLU A 110 -4.77 -8.31 -4.49
C GLU A 110 -3.63 -7.30 -4.41
N LEU A 111 -2.43 -7.76 -4.06
CA LEU A 111 -1.24 -6.90 -3.97
C LEU A 111 -0.80 -6.34 -5.33
N SER A 112 -1.31 -6.89 -6.43
CA SER A 112 -1.13 -6.39 -7.80
C SER A 112 -2.11 -5.28 -8.18
N ALA A 113 -3.15 -5.02 -7.37
CA ALA A 113 -4.15 -4.00 -7.66
C ALA A 113 -3.52 -2.63 -7.92
N LYS A 114 -4.15 -1.84 -8.78
CA LYS A 114 -3.70 -0.48 -9.08
C LYS A 114 -3.79 0.37 -7.83
N ILE A 115 -2.70 1.05 -7.50
CA ILE A 115 -2.61 1.99 -6.38
C ILE A 115 -2.36 3.38 -6.95
N GLU A 116 -3.14 4.35 -6.53
CA GLU A 116 -3.01 5.75 -6.90
C GLU A 116 -2.99 6.60 -5.64
N LYS A 117 -2.21 7.68 -5.67
CA LYS A 117 -2.25 8.73 -4.64
C LYS A 117 -3.07 9.89 -5.17
N GLN A 118 -3.93 10.44 -4.34
CA GLN A 118 -4.66 11.67 -4.60
C GLN A 118 -4.55 12.59 -3.38
N GLU A 119 -4.61 13.88 -3.61
CA GLU A 119 -4.66 14.88 -2.55
C GLU A 119 -6.10 15.35 -2.37
N LEU A 120 -6.65 15.17 -1.16
CA LEU A 120 -7.97 15.62 -0.78
C LEU A 120 -7.88 16.53 0.43
N ALA A 121 -8.34 17.77 0.29
CA ALA A 121 -8.28 18.79 1.34
C ALA A 121 -6.89 18.91 2.01
N GLY A 122 -5.81 18.81 1.22
CA GLY A 122 -4.43 18.90 1.70
C GLY A 122 -3.89 17.65 2.40
N LYS A 123 -4.58 16.52 2.30
CA LYS A 123 -4.15 15.23 2.85
C LYS A 123 -3.92 14.21 1.76
N THR A 124 -2.94 13.34 1.97
CA THR A 124 -2.64 12.23 1.06
C THR A 124 -3.64 11.11 1.26
N VAL A 125 -4.37 10.77 0.21
CA VAL A 125 -5.33 9.67 0.22
C VAL A 125 -4.91 8.63 -0.82
N TRP A 126 -4.76 7.41 -0.37
CA TRP A 126 -4.47 6.27 -1.21
C TRP A 126 -5.75 5.68 -1.76
N SER A 127 -5.81 5.45 -3.06
CA SER A 127 -6.90 4.78 -3.75
C SER A 127 -6.41 3.48 -4.36
N VAL A 128 -7.01 2.37 -3.99
CA VAL A 128 -6.66 1.02 -4.45
C VAL A 128 -7.83 0.42 -5.22
N ALA A 129 -7.52 -0.27 -6.31
CA ALA A 129 -8.52 -0.92 -7.17
C ALA A 129 -9.65 0.03 -7.59
N ASN A 130 -9.29 1.23 -8.09
CA ASN A 130 -10.20 2.29 -8.55
C ASN A 130 -11.18 2.75 -7.45
N GLY A 131 -10.70 2.94 -6.24
CA GLY A 131 -11.49 3.43 -5.10
C GLY A 131 -12.22 2.35 -4.31
N TYR A 132 -11.99 1.07 -4.59
CA TYR A 132 -12.55 -0.01 -3.78
C TYR A 132 -12.07 0.06 -2.33
N LEU A 133 -10.77 0.30 -2.12
CA LEU A 133 -10.20 0.70 -0.85
C LEU A 133 -9.67 2.13 -0.96
N MET A 134 -10.02 2.97 0.00
CA MET A 134 -9.38 4.25 0.22
C MET A 134 -8.73 4.27 1.59
N ALA A 135 -7.55 4.86 1.71
CA ALA A 135 -6.83 4.94 2.98
C ALA A 135 -6.19 6.33 3.15
N CYS A 136 -6.24 6.84 4.37
CA CYS A 136 -5.58 8.09 4.76
C CYS A 136 -4.81 7.86 6.06
N PHE A 137 -3.49 7.99 6.01
CA PHE A 137 -2.61 7.76 7.15
C PHE A 137 -1.96 9.06 7.66
N ASP A 138 -2.32 10.20 7.09
CA ASP A 138 -1.88 11.51 7.56
C ASP A 138 -2.43 11.81 8.96
N THR A 139 -1.74 12.66 9.69
CA THR A 139 -2.23 13.26 10.94
C THR A 139 -3.13 14.46 10.67
N ASP A 140 -3.86 14.90 11.68
CA ASP A 140 -4.74 16.09 11.60
C ASP A 140 -5.76 16.04 10.45
N VAL A 141 -6.35 14.88 10.24
CA VAL A 141 -7.44 14.68 9.27
C VAL A 141 -8.71 15.36 9.78
N ASN A 142 -9.23 16.27 8.99
CA ASN A 142 -10.42 17.05 9.35
C ASN A 142 -11.70 16.52 8.66
N GLU A 143 -12.85 17.06 9.05
CA GLU A 143 -14.16 16.69 8.51
C GLU A 143 -14.24 16.86 6.99
N THR A 144 -13.59 17.88 6.42
CA THR A 144 -13.61 18.12 4.98
C THR A 144 -12.96 16.98 4.22
N THR A 145 -11.79 16.53 4.69
CA THR A 145 -11.10 15.37 4.10
C THR A 145 -11.98 14.12 4.15
N ILE A 146 -12.56 13.83 5.32
CA ILE A 146 -13.42 12.66 5.52
C ILE A 146 -14.65 12.74 4.60
N THR A 147 -15.27 13.92 4.50
CA THR A 147 -16.44 14.13 3.64
C THR A 147 -16.09 13.92 2.16
N GLU A 148 -14.95 14.42 1.69
CA GLU A 148 -14.50 14.23 0.31
C GLU A 148 -14.21 12.75 -0.02
N ILE A 149 -13.65 12.01 0.94
CA ILE A 149 -13.46 10.56 0.80
C ILE A 149 -14.81 9.85 0.78
N ALA A 150 -15.71 10.15 1.72
CA ALA A 150 -17.02 9.51 1.84
C ALA A 150 -17.90 9.74 0.58
N ARG A 151 -17.79 10.90 -0.07
CA ARG A 151 -18.47 11.20 -1.35
C ARG A 151 -18.02 10.29 -2.49
N GLN A 152 -16.80 9.77 -2.47
CA GLN A 152 -16.30 8.81 -3.46
C GLN A 152 -16.87 7.40 -3.25
N LYS A 153 -17.52 7.15 -2.10
CA LYS A 153 -18.21 5.90 -1.75
C LYS A 153 -17.31 4.66 -1.87
N PRO A 154 -16.14 4.64 -1.22
CA PRO A 154 -15.31 3.45 -1.22
C PRO A 154 -16.03 2.28 -0.55
N TYR A 155 -15.70 1.04 -0.94
CA TYR A 155 -16.20 -0.12 -0.22
C TYR A 155 -15.50 -0.26 1.15
N TYR A 156 -14.19 -0.03 1.19
CA TYR A 156 -13.38 0.01 2.42
C TYR A 156 -12.76 1.39 2.61
N PHE A 157 -12.78 1.87 3.84
CA PHE A 157 -11.98 3.02 4.27
C PHE A 157 -11.11 2.64 5.45
N VAL A 158 -9.81 2.99 5.38
CA VAL A 158 -8.81 2.70 6.42
C VAL A 158 -8.11 4.00 6.83
N MET A 159 -7.95 4.19 8.13
CA MET A 159 -7.18 5.30 8.69
C MET A 159 -6.50 4.87 10.00
N ARG A 160 -5.59 5.70 10.52
CA ARG A 160 -5.00 5.51 11.85
C ARG A 160 -5.90 6.10 12.91
N ASP A 161 -5.88 5.54 14.11
CA ASP A 161 -6.58 6.11 15.27
C ASP A 161 -6.08 7.53 15.57
N SER A 162 -4.77 7.72 15.56
CA SER A 162 -4.11 9.01 15.77
C SER A 162 -4.30 10.02 14.61
N SER A 163 -5.01 9.68 13.53
CA SER A 163 -5.19 10.58 12.37
C SER A 163 -6.20 11.68 12.60
N LEU A 164 -7.18 11.52 13.49
CA LEU A 164 -8.25 12.50 13.69
C LEU A 164 -7.72 13.78 14.33
N ALA A 165 -8.04 14.93 13.73
CA ALA A 165 -7.52 16.22 14.17
C ALA A 165 -8.03 16.65 15.55
N THR A 166 -9.26 16.32 15.89
CA THR A 166 -9.92 16.71 17.16
C THR A 166 -11.01 15.73 17.55
N ASP A 167 -11.42 15.74 18.82
CA ASP A 167 -12.55 14.95 19.33
C ASP A 167 -13.85 15.26 18.58
N ASN A 168 -14.07 16.51 18.21
CA ASN A 168 -15.26 16.89 17.40
C ASN A 168 -15.30 16.18 16.04
N VAL A 169 -14.13 15.95 15.41
CA VAL A 169 -14.06 15.19 14.16
C VAL A 169 -14.40 13.73 14.41
N ALA A 170 -13.96 13.18 15.53
CA ALA A 170 -14.32 11.80 15.94
C ALA A 170 -15.83 11.66 16.18
N ASP A 171 -16.45 12.61 16.85
CA ASP A 171 -17.91 12.62 17.12
C ASP A 171 -18.72 12.71 15.83
N ASN A 172 -18.27 13.52 14.86
CA ASN A 172 -18.95 13.71 13.59
C ASN A 172 -18.61 12.65 12.54
N PHE A 173 -17.59 11.83 12.77
CA PHE A 173 -17.11 10.82 11.82
C PHE A 173 -18.24 9.86 11.38
N GLU A 174 -18.95 9.27 12.34
CA GLU A 174 -20.04 8.34 12.03
C GLU A 174 -21.22 9.03 11.31
N GLN A 175 -21.50 10.29 11.64
CA GLN A 175 -22.55 11.06 10.98
C GLN A 175 -22.21 11.33 9.50
N ILE A 176 -20.98 11.73 9.22
CA ILE A 176 -20.50 11.97 7.84
C ILE A 176 -20.65 10.69 7.00
N TRP A 177 -20.19 9.55 7.51
CA TRP A 177 -20.31 8.29 6.77
C TRP A 177 -21.76 7.86 6.59
N SER A 178 -22.60 8.04 7.58
CA SER A 178 -24.05 7.73 7.52
C SER A 178 -24.77 8.57 6.46
N GLU A 179 -24.34 9.81 6.27
CA GLU A 179 -24.92 10.72 5.28
C GLU A 179 -24.44 10.44 3.86
N TYR A 180 -23.12 10.25 3.66
CA TYR A 180 -22.52 10.20 2.33
C TYR A 180 -22.27 8.77 1.82
N SER A 181 -21.95 7.83 2.71
CA SER A 181 -21.58 6.45 2.33
C SER A 181 -21.77 5.45 3.46
N LYS A 182 -23.02 5.19 3.83
CA LYS A 182 -23.38 4.29 4.95
C LYS A 182 -22.88 2.85 4.79
N ASP A 183 -22.71 2.39 3.55
CA ASP A 183 -22.32 1.02 3.23
C ASP A 183 -20.80 0.81 3.26
N THR A 184 -20.01 1.88 3.39
CA THR A 184 -18.55 1.79 3.52
C THR A 184 -18.16 1.08 4.82
N VAL A 185 -17.34 0.04 4.69
CA VAL A 185 -16.73 -0.65 5.83
C VAL A 185 -15.50 0.14 6.28
N ARG A 186 -15.55 0.67 7.50
CA ARG A 186 -14.49 1.48 8.09
C ARG A 186 -13.58 0.63 8.96
N ARG A 187 -12.27 0.85 8.86
CA ARG A 187 -11.25 0.22 9.69
C ARG A 187 -10.32 1.29 10.24
N ILE A 188 -10.10 1.26 11.54
CA ILE A 188 -9.13 2.09 12.24
C ILE A 188 -8.00 1.16 12.67
N LEU A 189 -6.75 1.55 12.38
CA LEU A 189 -5.54 0.81 12.70
C LEU A 189 -4.97 1.30 14.03
#